data_ce6590469b7c9476f97510099d73c536
#
_entry.id   ce6590469b7c9476f97510099d73c536
#
_cell.length_a   1.000
_cell.length_b   1.000
_cell.length_c   1.000
_cell.angle_alpha   90.00
_cell.angle_beta   90.00
_cell.angle_gamma   90.00
#
_symmetry.space_group_name_H-M   'P 1'
#
loop_
_entity.id
_entity.type
_entity.pdbx_description
1 polymer ?
#
loop_
_entity_poly.entity_id
_entity_poly.type
_entity_poly.pdbx_seq_one_letter_code
_entity_poly.pdbx_strand_id
1 'polypeptide(L)'
;PTTIGALLSAIGIAGMDRLVQRNVLAMSGRAVEAAGDMSTLLLDKTGTITLGNRQAASFVPVGDVTPTELADAAQLSSLADETPEGRSIVVLARSAFGLGEREPGLIPDATFVPFTAQTRMSGVDLGGWQIRKGAATAVLDWVGSSPVEVTDIVDRISSAGGTPLVVAEKGRVLGVIELTDVVKPGMRARFDEMRRMGIRTVMITGDNPRTAAAIAAEAGVDDFLAEATPEDKLALIRKEQAGGRLVAMTGDGTNDAPALAQADVGVAMNTGTSAAKEAGNMVDLDSDPTKLIEI
;
A
#
# COMPACT_ATOMS: atom_id res chain seq x y z
N PRO A 1 -5.80 -1.96 50.09
CA PRO A 1 -6.09 -1.27 48.80
C PRO A 1 -4.80 -0.73 48.14
N THR A 2 -3.80 -0.25 48.90
CA THR A 2 -2.56 0.34 48.35
C THR A 2 -1.66 -0.69 47.61
N THR A 3 -1.61 -1.92 48.10
CA THR A 3 -0.84 -3.02 47.45
C THR A 3 -1.36 -3.41 46.09
N ILE A 4 -2.68 -3.42 45.92
CA ILE A 4 -3.30 -3.75 44.62
C ILE A 4 -3.00 -2.67 43.58
N GLY A 5 -3.08 -1.38 43.95
CA GLY A 5 -2.74 -0.27 43.04
C GLY A 5 -1.28 -0.29 42.61
N ALA A 6 -0.35 -0.58 43.54
CA ALA A 6 1.07 -0.71 43.21
C ALA A 6 1.36 -1.92 42.30
N LEU A 7 0.66 -3.04 42.51
CA LEU A 7 0.83 -4.24 41.70
C LEU A 7 0.31 -4.02 40.26
N LEU A 8 -0.86 -3.38 40.09
CA LEU A 8 -1.40 -3.04 38.77
C LEU A 8 -0.45 -2.10 37.99
N SER A 9 0.11 -1.09 38.68
CA SER A 9 1.09 -0.21 38.03
C SER A 9 2.36 -0.95 37.64
N ALA A 10 2.86 -1.87 38.48
CA ALA A 10 4.06 -2.68 38.18
C ALA A 10 3.82 -3.63 37.00
N ILE A 11 2.64 -4.25 36.91
CA ILE A 11 2.25 -5.12 35.78
C ILE A 11 2.18 -4.29 34.49
N GLY A 12 1.56 -3.11 34.52
CA GLY A 12 1.49 -2.21 33.36
C GLY A 12 2.87 -1.78 32.85
N ILE A 13 3.79 -1.44 33.77
CA ILE A 13 5.18 -1.08 33.41
C ILE A 13 5.92 -2.28 32.81
N ALA A 14 5.80 -3.47 33.42
CA ALA A 14 6.44 -4.68 32.89
C ALA A 14 5.87 -5.08 31.52
N GLY A 15 4.57 -4.85 31.29
CA GLY A 15 3.94 -5.04 29.99
C GLY A 15 4.48 -4.07 28.93
N MET A 16 4.59 -2.79 29.26
CA MET A 16 5.18 -1.80 28.36
C MET A 16 6.64 -2.12 28.01
N ASP A 17 7.45 -2.55 28.98
CA ASP A 17 8.85 -2.94 28.72
C ASP A 17 8.95 -4.12 27.74
N ARG A 18 8.08 -5.13 27.87
CA ARG A 18 8.02 -6.26 26.91
C ARG A 18 7.68 -5.78 25.50
N LEU A 19 6.77 -4.82 25.38
CA LEU A 19 6.40 -4.26 24.06
C LEU A 19 7.56 -3.51 23.42
N VAL A 20 8.30 -2.74 24.20
CA VAL A 20 9.51 -2.04 23.71
C VAL A 20 10.53 -3.03 23.16
N GLN A 21 10.72 -4.18 23.83
CA GLN A 21 11.59 -5.27 23.34
C GLN A 21 11.09 -5.90 22.02
N ARG A 22 9.81 -5.69 21.67
CA ARG A 22 9.17 -6.12 20.42
C ARG A 22 8.99 -4.97 19.42
N ASN A 23 9.66 -3.84 19.62
CA ASN A 23 9.54 -2.66 18.78
C ASN A 23 8.14 -2.04 18.75
N VAL A 24 7.37 -2.17 19.83
CA VAL A 24 6.08 -1.50 20.01
C VAL A 24 6.15 -0.55 21.19
N LEU A 25 5.81 0.71 20.97
CA LEU A 25 5.72 1.71 22.03
C LEU A 25 4.25 1.83 22.47
N ALA A 26 3.96 1.49 23.72
CA ALA A 26 2.65 1.73 24.32
C ALA A 26 2.68 3.00 25.17
N MET A 27 1.63 3.83 25.05
CA MET A 27 1.52 5.11 25.77
C MET A 27 0.97 4.94 27.19
N SER A 28 0.40 3.77 27.50
CA SER A 28 -0.14 3.47 28.85
C SER A 28 -0.24 1.97 29.11
N GLY A 29 -0.19 1.57 30.39
CA GLY A 29 -0.45 0.18 30.80
C GLY A 29 -1.87 -0.31 30.45
N ARG A 30 -2.84 0.60 30.42
CA ARG A 30 -4.23 0.28 30.02
C ARG A 30 -4.30 -0.14 28.53
N ALA A 31 -3.51 0.50 27.66
CA ALA A 31 -3.46 0.10 26.25
C ALA A 31 -2.89 -1.32 26.09
N VAL A 32 -1.88 -1.69 26.91
CA VAL A 32 -1.30 -3.04 26.93
C VAL A 32 -2.33 -4.08 27.37
N GLU A 33 -3.07 -3.81 28.45
CA GLU A 33 -4.14 -4.68 28.95
C GLU A 33 -5.24 -4.88 27.90
N ALA A 34 -5.72 -3.78 27.28
CA ALA A 34 -6.71 -3.83 26.22
C ALA A 34 -6.23 -4.62 24.98
N ALA A 35 -4.93 -4.53 24.65
CA ALA A 35 -4.35 -5.29 23.53
C ALA A 35 -4.35 -6.79 23.79
N GLY A 36 -4.11 -7.23 25.02
CA GLY A 36 -4.20 -8.65 25.40
C GLY A 36 -5.60 -9.25 25.34
N ASP A 37 -6.64 -8.40 25.47
CA ASP A 37 -8.05 -8.82 25.51
C ASP A 37 -8.81 -8.49 24.22
N MET A 38 -8.14 -7.96 23.17
CA MET A 38 -8.82 -7.60 21.93
C MET A 38 -9.43 -8.81 21.23
N SER A 39 -10.61 -8.62 20.67
CA SER A 39 -11.33 -9.66 19.91
C SER A 39 -11.56 -9.31 18.45
N THR A 40 -11.36 -8.03 18.08
CA THR A 40 -11.50 -7.54 16.70
C THR A 40 -10.34 -6.60 16.36
N LEU A 41 -9.66 -6.89 15.26
CA LEU A 41 -8.62 -6.05 14.68
C LEU A 41 -9.11 -5.46 13.37
N LEU A 42 -9.20 -4.16 13.30
CA LEU A 42 -9.49 -3.38 12.10
C LEU A 42 -8.19 -2.86 11.50
N LEU A 43 -8.00 -3.06 10.20
CA LEU A 43 -6.76 -2.73 9.52
C LEU A 43 -7.04 -1.82 8.33
N ASP A 44 -6.38 -0.67 8.27
CA ASP A 44 -6.34 0.07 7.02
C ASP A 44 -5.61 -0.75 5.94
N LYS A 45 -5.95 -0.56 4.67
CA LYS A 45 -5.29 -1.27 3.57
C LYS A 45 -3.89 -0.72 3.31
N THR A 46 -3.85 0.58 2.95
CA THR A 46 -2.66 1.23 2.37
C THR A 46 -1.60 1.46 3.44
N GLY A 47 -0.34 1.07 3.16
CA GLY A 47 0.76 1.22 4.13
C GLY A 47 0.69 0.28 5.33
N THR A 48 -0.47 -0.32 5.59
CA THR A 48 -0.72 -1.24 6.71
C THR A 48 -0.70 -2.69 6.23
N ILE A 49 -1.72 -3.17 5.51
CA ILE A 49 -1.75 -4.52 4.90
C ILE A 49 -0.85 -4.57 3.66
N THR A 50 -0.85 -3.50 2.87
CA THR A 50 0.00 -3.36 1.69
C THR A 50 1.26 -2.55 1.99
N LEU A 51 2.21 -2.56 1.05
CA LEU A 51 3.47 -1.80 1.18
C LEU A 51 3.25 -0.27 1.12
N GLY A 52 2.06 0.20 0.72
CA GLY A 52 1.73 1.61 0.59
C GLY A 52 2.36 2.30 -0.63
N ASN A 53 3.13 1.58 -1.42
CA ASN A 53 3.65 1.99 -2.71
C ASN A 53 3.14 1.05 -3.79
N ARG A 54 2.76 1.62 -4.93
CA ARG A 54 2.31 0.85 -6.09
C ARG A 54 3.50 0.24 -6.78
N GLN A 55 3.37 -1.03 -7.18
CA GLN A 55 4.40 -1.76 -7.90
C GLN A 55 3.88 -2.23 -9.26
N ALA A 56 4.77 -2.33 -10.23
CA ALA A 56 4.44 -2.86 -11.54
C ALA A 56 4.08 -4.33 -11.45
N ALA A 57 2.85 -4.66 -11.85
CA ALA A 57 2.29 -6.01 -11.84
C ALA A 57 2.31 -6.65 -13.22
N SER A 58 2.02 -5.87 -14.26
CA SER A 58 1.96 -6.37 -15.63
C SER A 58 2.27 -5.30 -16.68
N PHE A 59 2.69 -5.75 -17.86
CA PHE A 59 2.81 -4.96 -19.08
C PHE A 59 1.77 -5.45 -20.07
N VAL A 60 0.88 -4.56 -20.52
CA VAL A 60 -0.21 -4.86 -21.47
C VAL A 60 0.10 -4.17 -22.79
N PRO A 61 0.68 -4.87 -23.77
CA PRO A 61 0.97 -4.30 -25.09
C PRO A 61 -0.31 -4.03 -25.88
N VAL A 62 -0.24 -3.13 -26.88
CA VAL A 62 -1.36 -2.80 -27.75
C VAL A 62 -0.99 -2.96 -29.22
N GLY A 63 -1.97 -3.28 -30.04
CA GLY A 63 -1.77 -3.47 -31.49
C GLY A 63 -0.80 -4.61 -31.78
N ASP A 64 0.21 -4.31 -32.58
CA ASP A 64 1.27 -5.25 -33.02
C ASP A 64 2.53 -5.23 -32.13
N VAL A 65 2.50 -4.49 -31.01
CA VAL A 65 3.62 -4.39 -30.07
C VAL A 65 3.79 -5.70 -29.31
N THR A 66 5.00 -6.23 -29.28
CA THR A 66 5.30 -7.42 -28.48
C THR A 66 5.45 -7.07 -27.00
N PRO A 67 5.17 -8.02 -26.08
CA PRO A 67 5.41 -7.80 -24.65
C PRO A 67 6.85 -7.39 -24.31
N THR A 68 7.83 -7.90 -25.07
CA THR A 68 9.24 -7.59 -24.87
C THR A 68 9.59 -6.16 -25.33
N GLU A 69 9.01 -5.69 -26.44
CA GLU A 69 9.19 -4.30 -26.88
C GLU A 69 8.62 -3.31 -25.86
N LEU A 70 7.43 -3.59 -25.33
CA LEU A 70 6.85 -2.76 -24.27
C LEU A 70 7.70 -2.79 -23.01
N ALA A 71 8.17 -3.95 -22.59
CA ALA A 71 9.03 -4.10 -21.41
C ALA A 71 10.35 -3.33 -21.58
N ASP A 72 10.96 -3.35 -22.76
CA ASP A 72 12.18 -2.62 -23.09
C ASP A 72 11.97 -1.11 -22.99
N ALA A 73 10.92 -0.59 -23.62
CA ALA A 73 10.58 0.83 -23.56
C ALA A 73 10.20 1.27 -22.14
N ALA A 74 9.48 0.42 -21.39
CA ALA A 74 9.13 0.66 -19.99
C ALA A 74 10.38 0.71 -19.10
N GLN A 75 11.33 -0.20 -19.28
CA GLN A 75 12.61 -0.19 -18.58
C GLN A 75 13.38 1.10 -18.88
N LEU A 76 13.62 1.41 -20.16
CA LEU A 76 14.38 2.58 -20.59
C LEU A 76 13.82 3.89 -20.04
N SER A 77 12.48 4.06 -20.13
CA SER A 77 11.80 5.27 -19.63
C SER A 77 11.76 5.37 -18.10
N SER A 78 12.15 4.31 -17.39
CA SER A 78 12.15 4.24 -15.92
C SER A 78 13.54 4.24 -15.29
N LEU A 79 14.62 4.14 -16.05
CA LEU A 79 15.98 4.01 -15.50
C LEU A 79 16.40 5.18 -14.61
N ALA A 80 15.98 6.40 -14.93
CA ALA A 80 16.26 7.59 -14.13
C ALA A 80 15.12 7.97 -13.18
N ASP A 81 14.10 7.14 -13.06
CA ASP A 81 12.95 7.35 -12.17
C ASP A 81 13.22 6.68 -10.81
N GLU A 82 13.67 7.48 -9.84
CA GLU A 82 14.03 7.00 -8.50
C GLU A 82 12.82 6.71 -7.60
N THR A 83 11.59 6.89 -8.09
CA THR A 83 10.39 6.53 -7.33
C THR A 83 10.30 5.02 -7.11
N PRO A 84 9.60 4.55 -6.07
CA PRO A 84 9.33 3.11 -5.89
C PRO A 84 8.66 2.49 -7.11
N GLU A 85 7.76 3.22 -7.76
CA GLU A 85 7.06 2.82 -8.97
C GLU A 85 8.05 2.63 -10.14
N GLY A 86 8.92 3.61 -10.39
CA GLY A 86 9.94 3.54 -11.44
C GLY A 86 10.88 2.35 -11.24
N ARG A 87 11.39 2.16 -10.03
CA ARG A 87 12.21 1.00 -9.69
C ARG A 87 11.49 -0.32 -9.89
N SER A 88 10.21 -0.42 -9.51
CA SER A 88 9.42 -1.65 -9.69
C SER A 88 9.23 -2.01 -11.16
N ILE A 89 9.08 -1.03 -12.05
CA ILE A 89 8.98 -1.24 -13.50
C ILE A 89 10.29 -1.85 -14.04
N VAL A 90 11.43 -1.32 -13.63
CA VAL A 90 12.74 -1.87 -14.03
C VAL A 90 12.92 -3.31 -13.52
N VAL A 91 12.51 -3.59 -12.27
CA VAL A 91 12.55 -4.94 -11.68
C VAL A 91 11.67 -5.90 -12.46
N LEU A 92 10.42 -5.52 -12.77
CA LEU A 92 9.49 -6.36 -13.54
C LEU A 92 10.03 -6.66 -14.95
N ALA A 93 10.55 -5.64 -15.64
CA ALA A 93 11.12 -5.80 -16.98
C ALA A 93 12.30 -6.80 -16.98
N ARG A 94 13.14 -6.76 -15.95
CA ARG A 94 14.28 -7.69 -15.82
C ARG A 94 13.83 -9.11 -15.44
N SER A 95 12.97 -9.24 -14.44
CA SER A 95 12.60 -10.54 -13.90
C SER A 95 11.66 -11.34 -14.80
N ALA A 96 10.67 -10.67 -15.41
CA ALA A 96 9.66 -11.34 -16.23
C ALA A 96 10.04 -11.46 -17.72
N PHE A 97 10.88 -10.54 -18.24
CA PHE A 97 11.23 -10.49 -19.65
C PHE A 97 12.71 -10.74 -19.92
N GLY A 98 13.50 -11.01 -18.89
CA GLY A 98 14.93 -11.35 -19.04
C GLY A 98 15.81 -10.19 -19.55
N LEU A 99 15.34 -8.95 -19.42
CA LEU A 99 16.12 -7.79 -19.87
C LEU A 99 17.34 -7.56 -18.97
N GLY A 100 18.46 -7.23 -19.60
CA GLY A 100 19.72 -7.00 -18.89
C GLY A 100 19.66 -5.77 -17.97
N GLU A 101 20.66 -5.72 -17.08
CA GLU A 101 20.90 -4.52 -16.27
C GLU A 101 21.40 -3.38 -17.16
N ARG A 102 20.80 -2.20 -16.97
CA ARG A 102 21.17 -0.98 -17.68
C ARG A 102 21.38 0.12 -16.67
N GLU A 103 22.49 0.84 -16.81
CA GLU A 103 22.78 2.02 -16.02
C GLU A 103 22.57 3.27 -16.87
N PRO A 104 21.83 4.28 -16.37
CA PRO A 104 21.55 5.51 -17.13
C PRO A 104 22.81 6.17 -17.71
N GLY A 105 23.89 6.18 -16.93
CA GLY A 105 25.17 6.80 -17.33
C GLY A 105 25.98 6.04 -18.39
N LEU A 106 25.60 4.80 -18.70
CA LEU A 106 26.29 3.96 -19.68
C LEU A 106 25.55 3.88 -21.03
N ILE A 107 24.40 4.54 -21.18
CA ILE A 107 23.65 4.55 -22.44
C ILE A 107 24.11 5.76 -23.27
N PRO A 108 24.84 5.54 -24.40
CA PRO A 108 25.32 6.63 -25.22
C PRO A 108 24.17 7.47 -25.79
N ASP A 109 24.33 8.78 -25.83
CA ASP A 109 23.39 9.75 -26.42
C ASP A 109 21.99 9.75 -25.76
N ALA A 110 21.83 9.18 -24.56
CA ALA A 110 20.57 9.19 -23.83
C ALA A 110 20.43 10.48 -23.02
N THR A 111 19.28 11.16 -23.19
CA THR A 111 18.84 12.27 -22.34
C THR A 111 17.60 11.85 -21.59
N PHE A 112 17.70 11.68 -20.26
CA PHE A 112 16.58 11.30 -19.44
C PHE A 112 15.69 12.50 -19.12
N VAL A 113 14.39 12.28 -19.20
CA VAL A 113 13.34 13.26 -18.87
C VAL A 113 12.75 12.88 -17.52
N PRO A 114 13.01 13.67 -16.44
CA PRO A 114 12.49 13.37 -15.12
C PRO A 114 10.97 13.61 -15.06
N PHE A 115 10.31 12.90 -14.15
CA PHE A 115 8.89 13.13 -13.87
C PHE A 115 8.69 14.53 -13.25
N THR A 116 7.69 15.26 -13.74
CA THR A 116 7.21 16.48 -13.11
C THR A 116 5.69 16.45 -12.95
N ALA A 117 5.18 17.13 -11.94
CA ALA A 117 3.73 17.25 -11.70
C ALA A 117 3.00 17.96 -12.85
N GLN A 118 3.69 18.85 -13.56
CA GLN A 118 3.16 19.60 -14.70
C GLN A 118 3.01 18.71 -15.93
N THR A 119 4.06 17.97 -16.30
CA THR A 119 4.03 17.10 -17.47
C THR A 119 3.36 15.78 -17.19
N ARG A 120 3.38 15.30 -15.95
CA ARG A 120 2.89 13.97 -15.51
C ARG A 120 3.48 12.81 -16.32
N MET A 121 4.66 13.01 -16.87
CA MET A 121 5.40 12.06 -17.70
C MET A 121 6.87 12.05 -17.30
N SER A 122 7.51 10.90 -17.50
CA SER A 122 8.97 10.73 -17.50
C SER A 122 9.38 9.96 -18.76
N GLY A 123 10.67 9.89 -19.06
CA GLY A 123 11.11 9.12 -20.22
C GLY A 123 12.55 9.31 -20.58
N VAL A 124 12.87 9.00 -21.82
CA VAL A 124 14.22 9.13 -22.39
C VAL A 124 14.16 9.54 -23.86
N ASP A 125 15.10 10.38 -24.26
CA ASP A 125 15.41 10.70 -25.66
C ASP A 125 16.71 10.00 -26.00
N LEU A 126 16.71 9.16 -27.03
CA LEU A 126 17.83 8.29 -27.42
C LEU A 126 17.96 8.23 -28.93
N GLY A 127 19.04 8.77 -29.50
CA GLY A 127 19.35 8.62 -30.93
C GLY A 127 18.23 9.09 -31.89
N GLY A 128 17.44 10.08 -31.50
CA GLY A 128 16.26 10.56 -32.26
C GLY A 128 14.94 9.90 -31.90
N TRP A 129 14.95 8.88 -31.07
CA TRP A 129 13.79 8.22 -30.50
C TRP A 129 13.38 8.91 -29.21
N GLN A 130 12.07 9.03 -28.99
CA GLN A 130 11.53 9.63 -27.77
C GLN A 130 10.55 8.67 -27.14
N ILE A 131 10.90 8.17 -25.96
CA ILE A 131 10.03 7.29 -25.18
C ILE A 131 9.49 8.08 -23.99
N ARG A 132 8.19 8.00 -23.77
CA ARG A 132 7.50 8.60 -22.62
C ARG A 132 6.63 7.58 -21.92
N LYS A 133 6.64 7.65 -20.59
CA LYS A 133 5.66 6.94 -19.75
C LYS A 133 5.02 7.92 -18.78
N GLY A 134 3.77 7.69 -18.42
CA GLY A 134 3.08 8.56 -17.47
C GLY A 134 1.59 8.37 -17.44
N ALA A 135 0.90 9.35 -16.86
CA ALA A 135 -0.55 9.37 -16.80
C ALA A 135 -1.16 9.28 -18.19
N ALA A 136 -2.20 8.46 -18.33
CA ALA A 136 -2.80 8.16 -19.64
C ALA A 136 -3.15 9.42 -20.44
N THR A 137 -3.84 10.38 -19.83
CA THR A 137 -4.20 11.64 -20.48
C THR A 137 -2.97 12.39 -21.02
N ALA A 138 -1.92 12.52 -20.20
CA ALA A 138 -0.73 13.29 -20.57
C ALA A 138 0.03 12.63 -21.74
N VAL A 139 0.19 11.30 -21.71
CA VAL A 139 0.91 10.56 -22.77
C VAL A 139 0.10 10.54 -24.06
N LEU A 140 -1.22 10.32 -23.97
CA LEU A 140 -2.09 10.32 -25.15
C LEU A 140 -2.18 11.69 -25.82
N ASP A 141 -2.21 12.78 -25.05
CA ASP A 141 -2.13 14.14 -25.57
C ASP A 141 -0.78 14.40 -26.27
N TRP A 142 0.32 13.91 -25.69
CA TRP A 142 1.65 14.03 -26.29
C TRP A 142 1.78 13.25 -27.59
N VAL A 143 1.16 12.05 -27.68
CA VAL A 143 1.11 11.24 -28.92
C VAL A 143 0.20 11.89 -29.96
N GLY A 144 -0.84 12.61 -29.53
CA GLY A 144 -1.86 13.21 -30.40
C GLY A 144 -2.91 12.21 -30.88
N SER A 145 -3.03 11.06 -30.25
CA SER A 145 -4.05 10.06 -30.55
C SER A 145 -4.44 9.26 -29.31
N SER A 146 -5.71 8.80 -29.25
CA SER A 146 -6.26 8.00 -28.15
C SER A 146 -6.91 6.74 -28.73
N PRO A 147 -6.15 5.67 -29.00
CA PRO A 147 -6.72 4.42 -29.50
C PRO A 147 -7.72 3.85 -28.49
N VAL A 148 -8.86 3.36 -28.96
CA VAL A 148 -9.92 2.78 -28.13
C VAL A 148 -9.40 1.63 -27.28
N GLU A 149 -8.58 0.76 -27.85
CA GLU A 149 -7.94 -0.36 -27.11
C GLU A 149 -7.17 0.12 -25.88
N VAL A 150 -6.42 1.23 -25.98
CA VAL A 150 -5.67 1.80 -24.85
C VAL A 150 -6.62 2.32 -23.79
N THR A 151 -7.69 3.00 -24.19
CA THR A 151 -8.70 3.55 -23.27
C THR A 151 -9.39 2.42 -22.51
N ASP A 152 -9.78 1.36 -23.19
CA ASP A 152 -10.41 0.17 -22.59
C ASP A 152 -9.50 -0.50 -21.56
N ILE A 153 -8.19 -0.60 -21.84
CA ILE A 153 -7.20 -1.16 -20.91
C ILE A 153 -7.05 -0.24 -19.68
N VAL A 154 -6.93 1.07 -19.90
CA VAL A 154 -6.82 2.07 -18.84
C VAL A 154 -8.04 2.03 -17.93
N ASP A 155 -9.24 1.98 -18.49
CA ASP A 155 -10.49 1.91 -17.72
C ASP A 155 -10.62 0.60 -16.95
N ARG A 156 -10.23 -0.52 -17.55
CA ARG A 156 -10.22 -1.82 -16.88
C ARG A 156 -9.29 -1.85 -15.69
N ILE A 157 -8.04 -1.36 -15.82
CA ILE A 157 -7.06 -1.31 -14.74
C ILE A 157 -7.55 -0.37 -13.64
N SER A 158 -8.04 0.83 -14.00
CA SER A 158 -8.55 1.81 -13.04
C SER A 158 -9.76 1.28 -12.27
N SER A 159 -10.69 0.61 -12.96
CA SER A 159 -11.87 0.01 -12.34
C SER A 159 -11.53 -1.16 -11.42
N ALA A 160 -10.39 -1.81 -11.63
CA ALA A 160 -9.85 -2.83 -10.74
C ALA A 160 -9.03 -2.24 -9.56
N GLY A 161 -8.94 -0.90 -9.44
CA GLY A 161 -8.18 -0.21 -8.38
C GLY A 161 -6.67 -0.10 -8.64
N GLY A 162 -6.21 -0.54 -9.81
CA GLY A 162 -4.84 -0.34 -10.27
C GLY A 162 -4.59 1.08 -10.78
N THR A 163 -3.34 1.42 -11.01
CA THR A 163 -2.94 2.67 -11.67
C THR A 163 -2.33 2.34 -13.02
N PRO A 164 -2.97 2.74 -14.12
CA PRO A 164 -2.42 2.59 -15.45
C PRO A 164 -1.39 3.69 -15.74
N LEU A 165 -0.21 3.30 -16.22
CA LEU A 165 0.74 4.20 -16.87
C LEU A 165 0.84 3.83 -18.33
N VAL A 166 0.60 4.78 -19.23
CA VAL A 166 0.77 4.56 -20.66
C VAL A 166 2.24 4.72 -21.03
N VAL A 167 2.73 3.86 -21.91
CA VAL A 167 4.06 3.94 -22.51
C VAL A 167 3.90 4.20 -24.00
N ALA A 168 4.60 5.20 -24.49
CA ALA A 168 4.57 5.57 -25.89
C ALA A 168 5.96 5.91 -26.41
N GLU A 169 6.15 5.63 -27.67
CA GLU A 169 7.20 6.17 -28.49
C GLU A 169 6.61 7.31 -29.35
N LYS A 170 7.43 8.20 -29.89
CA LYS A 170 6.95 9.34 -30.68
C LYS A 170 5.91 8.94 -31.75
N GLY A 171 4.69 9.41 -31.56
CA GLY A 171 3.57 9.16 -32.48
C GLY A 171 2.88 7.78 -32.35
N ARG A 172 3.31 6.91 -31.41
CA ARG A 172 2.75 5.55 -31.26
C ARG A 172 2.66 5.14 -29.80
N VAL A 173 1.49 4.68 -29.37
CA VAL A 173 1.34 4.03 -28.07
C VAL A 173 1.87 2.61 -28.15
N LEU A 174 2.68 2.20 -27.19
CA LEU A 174 3.23 0.85 -27.11
C LEU A 174 2.39 -0.06 -26.20
N GLY A 175 1.80 0.50 -25.15
CA GLY A 175 1.00 -0.25 -24.21
C GLY A 175 0.81 0.45 -22.88
N VAL A 176 0.34 -0.32 -21.92
CA VAL A 176 0.01 0.17 -20.57
C VAL A 176 0.74 -0.68 -19.53
N ILE A 177 1.35 -0.01 -18.56
CA ILE A 177 1.88 -0.63 -17.35
C ILE A 177 0.77 -0.60 -16.30
N GLU A 178 0.48 -1.74 -15.72
CA GLU A 178 -0.42 -1.84 -14.57
C GLU A 178 0.38 -1.76 -13.28
N LEU A 179 0.10 -0.75 -12.46
CA LEU A 179 0.63 -0.66 -11.09
C LEU A 179 -0.46 -1.04 -10.10
N THR A 180 -0.11 -1.88 -9.15
CA THR A 180 -1.02 -2.34 -8.08
C THR A 180 -0.38 -2.20 -6.70
N ASP A 181 -1.21 -2.09 -5.67
CA ASP A 181 -0.75 -2.24 -4.30
C ASP A 181 -0.40 -3.71 -4.03
N VAL A 182 0.73 -3.95 -3.38
CA VAL A 182 1.21 -5.30 -3.05
C VAL A 182 1.00 -5.58 -1.58
N VAL A 183 0.36 -6.70 -1.27
CA VAL A 183 0.21 -7.19 0.10
C VAL A 183 1.58 -7.52 0.69
N LYS A 184 1.82 -7.09 1.93
CA LYS A 184 3.09 -7.38 2.64
C LYS A 184 3.30 -8.90 2.76
N PRO A 185 4.54 -9.38 2.58
CA PRO A 185 4.83 -10.81 2.69
C PRO A 185 4.44 -11.38 4.07
N GLY A 186 3.88 -12.59 4.08
CA GLY A 186 3.57 -13.30 5.32
C GLY A 186 2.23 -12.93 5.98
N MET A 187 1.48 -11.93 5.48
CA MET A 187 0.21 -11.48 6.09
C MET A 187 -0.78 -12.62 6.30
N ARG A 188 -0.96 -13.50 5.31
CA ARG A 188 -1.89 -14.64 5.42
C ARG A 188 -1.59 -15.54 6.63
N ALA A 189 -0.33 -15.91 6.82
CA ALA A 189 0.06 -16.76 7.93
C ALA A 189 -0.21 -16.10 9.29
N ARG A 190 0.03 -14.80 9.37
CA ARG A 190 -0.24 -14.00 10.59
C ARG A 190 -1.74 -13.86 10.86
N PHE A 191 -2.56 -13.61 9.86
CA PHE A 191 -4.02 -13.55 10.04
C PHE A 191 -4.60 -14.92 10.38
N ASP A 192 -4.06 -16.02 9.86
CA ASP A 192 -4.43 -17.38 10.28
C ASP A 192 -4.07 -17.64 11.75
N GLU A 193 -2.97 -17.09 12.26
CA GLU A 193 -2.58 -17.17 13.66
C GLU A 193 -3.55 -16.36 14.55
N MET A 194 -3.88 -15.12 14.18
CA MET A 194 -4.89 -14.29 14.87
C MET A 194 -6.24 -15.01 14.95
N ARG A 195 -6.67 -15.61 13.85
CA ARG A 195 -7.93 -16.38 13.81
C ARG A 195 -7.92 -17.56 14.78
N ARG A 196 -6.79 -18.27 14.92
CA ARG A 196 -6.64 -19.33 15.92
C ARG A 196 -6.68 -18.83 17.36
N MET A 197 -6.30 -17.57 17.59
CA MET A 197 -6.40 -16.89 18.89
C MET A 197 -7.82 -16.34 19.14
N GLY A 198 -8.75 -16.47 18.19
CA GLY A 198 -10.11 -15.95 18.30
C GLY A 198 -10.26 -14.47 17.93
N ILE A 199 -9.24 -13.86 17.34
CA ILE A 199 -9.25 -12.47 16.90
C ILE A 199 -9.81 -12.41 15.47
N ARG A 200 -10.89 -11.65 15.27
CA ARG A 200 -11.47 -11.37 13.96
C ARG A 200 -10.73 -10.21 13.31
N THR A 201 -10.33 -10.38 12.05
CA THR A 201 -9.61 -9.37 11.27
C THR A 201 -10.50 -8.78 10.17
N VAL A 202 -10.55 -7.46 10.07
CA VAL A 202 -11.37 -6.74 9.08
C VAL A 202 -10.52 -5.69 8.38
N MET A 203 -10.37 -5.81 7.08
CA MET A 203 -9.70 -4.77 6.26
C MET A 203 -10.67 -3.64 5.96
N ILE A 204 -10.20 -2.40 6.06
CA ILE A 204 -10.97 -1.21 5.70
C ILE A 204 -10.24 -0.48 4.57
N THR A 205 -10.96 -0.12 3.51
CA THR A 205 -10.38 0.57 2.36
C THR A 205 -11.39 1.49 1.66
N GLY A 206 -10.88 2.56 1.06
CA GLY A 206 -11.67 3.40 0.14
C GLY A 206 -11.80 2.82 -1.28
N ASP A 207 -11.19 1.68 -1.56
CA ASP A 207 -11.29 1.03 -2.87
C ASP A 207 -12.70 0.49 -3.13
N ASN A 208 -12.99 0.25 -4.42
CA ASN A 208 -14.23 -0.41 -4.81
C ASN A 208 -14.30 -1.86 -4.27
N PRO A 209 -15.51 -2.45 -4.15
CA PRO A 209 -15.70 -3.77 -3.56
C PRO A 209 -14.94 -4.89 -4.24
N ARG A 210 -14.72 -4.80 -5.56
CA ARG A 210 -14.02 -5.83 -6.33
C ARG A 210 -12.53 -5.87 -5.98
N THR A 211 -11.89 -4.71 -5.93
CA THR A 211 -10.48 -4.58 -5.52
C THR A 211 -10.30 -4.98 -4.05
N ALA A 212 -11.18 -4.50 -3.19
CA ALA A 212 -11.16 -4.84 -1.77
C ALA A 212 -11.27 -6.35 -1.54
N ALA A 213 -12.19 -7.03 -2.24
CA ALA A 213 -12.36 -8.48 -2.14
C ALA A 213 -11.10 -9.24 -2.59
N ALA A 214 -10.44 -8.80 -3.67
CA ALA A 214 -9.22 -9.45 -4.17
C ALA A 214 -8.07 -9.33 -3.16
N ILE A 215 -7.84 -8.13 -2.61
CA ILE A 215 -6.79 -7.89 -1.61
C ILE A 215 -7.10 -8.60 -0.29
N ALA A 216 -8.36 -8.59 0.17
CA ALA A 216 -8.78 -9.30 1.36
C ALA A 216 -8.54 -10.82 1.24
N ALA A 217 -8.87 -11.40 0.08
CA ALA A 217 -8.62 -12.80 -0.22
C ALA A 217 -7.12 -13.13 -0.29
N GLU A 218 -6.29 -12.25 -0.87
CA GLU A 218 -4.84 -12.41 -0.93
C GLU A 218 -4.22 -12.34 0.46
N ALA A 219 -4.56 -11.31 1.24
CA ALA A 219 -4.07 -11.10 2.59
C ALA A 219 -4.57 -12.16 3.57
N GLY A 220 -5.77 -12.70 3.36
CA GLY A 220 -6.37 -13.73 4.22
C GLY A 220 -7.12 -13.18 5.43
N VAL A 221 -7.58 -11.92 5.38
CA VAL A 221 -8.46 -11.34 6.43
C VAL A 221 -9.84 -11.99 6.42
N ASP A 222 -10.56 -11.89 7.55
CA ASP A 222 -11.88 -12.55 7.70
C ASP A 222 -13.00 -11.80 7.00
N ASP A 223 -12.86 -10.46 6.89
CA ASP A 223 -13.90 -9.60 6.32
C ASP A 223 -13.28 -8.30 5.78
N PHE A 224 -14.04 -7.51 5.03
CA PHE A 224 -13.60 -6.20 4.57
C PHE A 224 -14.75 -5.20 4.47
N LEU A 225 -14.43 -3.91 4.60
CA LEU A 225 -15.29 -2.78 4.34
C LEU A 225 -14.68 -1.97 3.17
N ALA A 226 -15.37 -1.96 2.03
CA ALA A 226 -14.99 -1.23 0.83
C ALA A 226 -15.66 0.15 0.77
N GLU A 227 -15.14 1.05 -0.08
CA GLU A 227 -15.66 2.42 -0.28
C GLU A 227 -15.83 3.19 1.04
N ALA A 228 -15.04 2.83 2.05
CA ALA A 228 -15.17 3.36 3.40
C ALA A 228 -14.69 4.81 3.50
N THR A 229 -15.56 5.65 4.04
CA THR A 229 -15.21 7.00 4.47
C THR A 229 -14.60 6.98 5.89
N PRO A 230 -13.97 8.05 6.36
CA PRO A 230 -13.52 8.16 7.76
C PRO A 230 -14.66 7.96 8.77
N GLU A 231 -15.86 8.41 8.43
CA GLU A 231 -17.07 8.25 9.24
C GLU A 231 -17.50 6.78 9.35
N ASP A 232 -17.40 6.02 8.25
CA ASP A 232 -17.70 4.59 8.22
C ASP A 232 -16.72 3.79 9.08
N LYS A 233 -15.44 4.16 9.10
CA LYS A 233 -14.43 3.59 10.02
C LYS A 233 -14.86 3.76 11.47
N LEU A 234 -15.24 4.97 11.86
CA LEU A 234 -15.73 5.27 13.21
C LEU A 234 -17.01 4.51 13.55
N ALA A 235 -17.97 4.44 12.62
CA ALA A 235 -19.22 3.74 12.81
C ALA A 235 -19.00 2.23 13.04
N LEU A 236 -18.07 1.63 12.29
CA LEU A 236 -17.71 0.23 12.48
C LEU A 236 -17.08 -0.04 13.85
N ILE A 237 -16.12 0.79 14.30
CA ILE A 237 -15.52 0.67 15.63
C ILE A 237 -16.60 0.73 16.72
N ARG A 238 -17.45 1.75 16.68
CA ARG A 238 -18.54 1.92 17.67
C ARG A 238 -19.52 0.76 17.67
N LYS A 239 -19.84 0.21 16.49
CA LYS A 239 -20.71 -0.97 16.36
C LYS A 239 -20.10 -2.20 17.04
N GLU A 240 -18.82 -2.47 16.83
CA GLU A 240 -18.12 -3.59 17.45
C GLU A 240 -18.02 -3.39 18.98
N GLN A 241 -17.67 -2.18 19.44
CA GLN A 241 -17.61 -1.82 20.86
C GLN A 241 -18.98 -1.93 21.55
N ALA A 242 -20.07 -1.52 20.89
CA ALA A 242 -21.44 -1.67 21.43
C ALA A 242 -21.84 -3.15 21.59
N GLY A 243 -21.24 -4.04 20.82
CA GLY A 243 -21.36 -5.50 20.98
C GLY A 243 -20.54 -6.09 22.12
N GLY A 244 -19.87 -5.26 22.92
CA GLY A 244 -19.04 -5.68 24.06
C GLY A 244 -17.64 -6.20 23.64
N ARG A 245 -17.19 -5.92 22.43
CA ARG A 245 -15.88 -6.31 21.91
C ARG A 245 -14.85 -5.24 22.16
N LEU A 246 -13.63 -5.65 22.51
CA LEU A 246 -12.46 -4.76 22.49
C LEU A 246 -11.89 -4.72 21.07
N VAL A 247 -11.77 -3.51 20.54
CA VAL A 247 -11.42 -3.24 19.16
C VAL A 247 -10.03 -2.62 19.08
N ALA A 248 -9.13 -3.27 18.34
CA ALA A 248 -7.90 -2.66 17.89
C ALA A 248 -8.07 -2.09 16.48
N MET A 249 -7.45 -0.94 16.20
CA MET A 249 -7.36 -0.32 14.87
C MET A 249 -5.90 -0.07 14.53
N THR A 250 -5.48 -0.46 13.33
CA THR A 250 -4.17 -0.12 12.80
C THR A 250 -4.29 0.72 11.55
N GLY A 251 -3.44 1.75 11.42
CA GLY A 251 -3.43 2.65 10.28
C GLY A 251 -2.18 3.54 10.24
N ASP A 252 -1.96 4.21 9.13
CA ASP A 252 -0.79 5.07 8.91
C ASP A 252 -1.14 6.49 8.45
N GLY A 253 -2.36 6.74 8.02
CA GLY A 253 -2.81 8.00 7.44
C GLY A 253 -3.39 9.00 8.44
N THR A 254 -3.40 10.27 8.06
CA THR A 254 -4.13 11.32 8.80
C THR A 254 -5.64 11.05 8.86
N ASN A 255 -6.17 10.41 7.83
CA ASN A 255 -7.57 9.98 7.76
C ASN A 255 -7.90 8.86 8.76
N ASP A 256 -6.90 8.16 9.29
CA ASP A 256 -7.07 7.12 10.30
C ASP A 256 -7.05 7.67 11.74
N ALA A 257 -6.54 8.88 11.94
CA ALA A 257 -6.36 9.45 13.27
C ALA A 257 -7.65 9.44 14.12
N PRO A 258 -8.85 9.80 13.62
CA PRO A 258 -10.09 9.70 14.40
C PRO A 258 -10.43 8.25 14.79
N ALA A 259 -10.19 7.28 13.88
CA ALA A 259 -10.44 5.86 14.12
C ALA A 259 -9.45 5.28 15.15
N LEU A 260 -8.16 5.63 15.04
CA LEU A 260 -7.11 5.25 16.00
C LEU A 260 -7.44 5.76 17.41
N ALA A 261 -7.92 7.02 17.53
CA ALA A 261 -8.32 7.59 18.82
C ALA A 261 -9.59 6.97 19.40
N GLN A 262 -10.53 6.50 18.57
CA GLN A 262 -11.78 5.88 19.00
C GLN A 262 -11.60 4.44 19.46
N ALA A 263 -10.68 3.69 18.88
CA ALA A 263 -10.43 2.29 19.19
C ALA A 263 -9.91 2.11 20.63
N ASP A 264 -10.17 0.95 21.23
CA ASP A 264 -9.62 0.60 22.55
C ASP A 264 -8.09 0.50 22.48
N VAL A 265 -7.59 0.01 21.35
CA VAL A 265 -6.16 -0.04 20.99
C VAL A 265 -5.96 0.58 19.61
N GLY A 266 -5.39 1.79 19.56
CA GLY A 266 -5.03 2.45 18.31
C GLY A 266 -3.54 2.31 18.05
N VAL A 267 -3.15 1.54 17.01
CA VAL A 267 -1.75 1.29 16.66
C VAL A 267 -1.39 2.06 15.40
N ALA A 268 -0.55 3.07 15.52
CA ALA A 268 -0.01 3.79 14.38
C ALA A 268 1.25 3.10 13.85
N MET A 269 1.38 3.04 12.53
CA MET A 269 2.60 2.55 11.88
C MET A 269 3.72 3.59 12.01
N ASN A 270 4.97 3.16 12.15
CA ASN A 270 6.12 4.07 12.20
C ASN A 270 6.30 4.89 10.91
N THR A 271 5.96 4.31 9.77
CA THR A 271 5.93 5.00 8.47
C THR A 271 4.77 5.99 8.37
N GLY A 272 3.83 5.96 9.31
CA GLY A 272 2.62 6.79 9.29
C GLY A 272 2.86 8.26 9.61
N THR A 273 1.83 9.05 9.41
CA THR A 273 1.83 10.50 9.67
C THR A 273 1.94 10.83 11.17
N SER A 274 2.41 12.03 11.50
CA SER A 274 2.43 12.51 12.90
C SER A 274 1.05 12.49 13.54
N ALA A 275 0.01 12.84 12.77
CA ALA A 275 -1.37 12.84 13.25
C ALA A 275 -1.85 11.42 13.65
N ALA A 276 -1.49 10.39 12.88
CA ALA A 276 -1.79 9.00 13.22
C ALA A 276 -1.06 8.57 14.50
N LYS A 277 0.22 8.92 14.63
CA LYS A 277 1.04 8.58 15.81
C LYS A 277 0.55 9.26 17.09
N GLU A 278 0.10 10.51 17.00
CA GLU A 278 -0.45 11.26 18.14
C GLU A 278 -1.84 10.77 18.56
N ALA A 279 -2.65 10.28 17.59
CA ALA A 279 -4.00 9.80 17.85
C ALA A 279 -4.01 8.37 18.43
N GLY A 280 -3.05 7.53 18.05
CA GLY A 280 -2.92 6.17 18.56
C GLY A 280 -2.44 6.14 20.01
N ASN A 281 -2.73 5.06 20.72
CA ASN A 281 -2.17 4.79 22.05
C ASN A 281 -1.02 3.76 22.02
N MET A 282 -0.66 3.29 20.83
CA MET A 282 0.53 2.50 20.53
C MET A 282 1.16 2.94 19.20
N VAL A 283 2.47 2.73 19.06
CA VAL A 283 3.22 2.91 17.82
C VAL A 283 4.02 1.65 17.53
N ASP A 284 3.81 1.04 16.39
CA ASP A 284 4.62 -0.07 15.90
C ASP A 284 5.80 0.47 15.07
N LEU A 285 7.01 0.28 15.60
CA LEU A 285 8.25 0.80 14.99
C LEU A 285 8.69 0.03 13.73
N ASP A 286 8.24 -1.21 13.57
CA ASP A 286 8.52 -2.04 12.40
C ASP A 286 7.50 -1.85 11.27
N SER A 287 6.41 -1.12 11.54
CA SER A 287 5.27 -0.98 10.61
C SER A 287 4.69 -2.34 10.17
N ASP A 288 4.61 -3.28 11.10
CA ASP A 288 3.99 -4.59 10.93
C ASP A 288 2.64 -4.62 11.67
N PRO A 289 1.50 -4.55 10.94
CA PRO A 289 0.17 -4.46 11.56
C PRO A 289 -0.20 -5.70 12.38
N THR A 290 0.59 -6.75 12.31
CA THR A 290 0.36 -8.02 13.00
C THR A 290 1.14 -8.14 14.31
N LYS A 291 1.90 -7.13 14.69
CA LYS A 291 2.67 -7.09 15.95
C LYS A 291 1.82 -7.32 17.20
N LEU A 292 0.53 -7.00 17.14
CA LEU A 292 -0.40 -7.28 18.24
C LEU A 292 -0.52 -8.76 18.62
N ILE A 293 -0.09 -9.70 17.76
CA ILE A 293 0.01 -11.13 18.10
C ILE A 293 1.09 -11.39 19.18
N GLU A 294 2.09 -10.51 19.24
CA GLU A 294 3.27 -10.71 20.08
C GLU A 294 3.09 -10.10 21.48
N ILE A 295 1.94 -9.46 21.71
CA ILE A 295 1.53 -8.85 22.97
C ILE A 295 0.78 -9.84 23.84
#